data_6a0695d99616a60624ea1b873256679e
#
_entry.id   6a0695d99616a60624ea1b873256679e
#
_cell.length_a   1.000
_cell.length_b   1.000
_cell.length_c   1.000
_cell.angle_alpha   90.00
_cell.angle_beta   90.00
_cell.angle_gamma   90.00
#
_symmetry.space_group_name_H-M   'P 1'
#
loop_
_entity.id
_entity.type
_entity.pdbx_description
1 polymer ?
#
loop_
_entity_poly.entity_id
_entity_poly.type
_entity_poly.pdbx_seq_one_letter_code
_entity_poly.pdbx_strand_id
1 'polypeptide(L)'
;MEVAQIARSIARYLNLNEDLSETLSLAHDLGHTPFGHAGEDSLNECMEEYGGFDHNLQTLRIVMFLENKYLKFSGLNLSIETLEGLLKHNGPVENLALVDELIGVNKFKNMIDFNTYPSLEAQISAISDDIAYNNHDIQDGINANLFRFCLLYTSDAADDQAC
;
A
#
# COMPACT_ATOMS: atom_id res chain seq x y z
N MET A 1 -5.97 6.85 7.19
CA MET A 1 -5.85 8.25 7.73
C MET A 1 -4.51 8.46 8.43
N GLU A 2 -4.13 7.62 9.37
CA GLU A 2 -2.84 7.73 10.10
C GLU A 2 -1.64 7.60 9.14
N VAL A 3 -1.62 6.57 8.29
CA VAL A 3 -0.62 6.39 7.22
C VAL A 3 -0.44 7.67 6.41
N ALA A 4 -1.53 8.31 5.99
CA ALA A 4 -1.49 9.55 5.21
C ALA A 4 -0.87 10.73 5.98
N GLN A 5 -1.08 10.82 7.29
CA GLN A 5 -0.47 11.87 8.12
C GLN A 5 1.05 11.66 8.27
N ILE A 6 1.47 10.40 8.45
CA ILE A 6 2.89 10.03 8.53
C ILE A 6 3.54 10.32 7.18
N ALA A 7 2.96 9.85 6.07
CA ALA A 7 3.47 10.04 4.72
C ALA A 7 3.65 11.53 4.36
N ARG A 8 2.63 12.37 4.64
CA ARG A 8 2.75 13.83 4.44
C ARG A 8 3.90 14.44 5.25
N SER A 9 4.07 14.00 6.50
CA SER A 9 5.13 14.52 7.37
C SER A 9 6.52 14.18 6.83
N ILE A 10 6.71 12.95 6.36
CA ILE A 10 7.98 12.49 5.77
C ILE A 10 8.21 13.20 4.42
N ALA A 11 7.19 13.26 3.55
CA ALA A 11 7.29 13.94 2.26
C ALA A 11 7.67 15.42 2.41
N ARG A 12 7.08 16.13 3.37
CA ARG A 12 7.43 17.52 3.70
C ARG A 12 8.89 17.65 4.14
N TYR A 13 9.34 16.76 5.03
CA TYR A 13 10.73 16.79 5.52
C TYR A 13 11.73 16.54 4.39
N LEU A 14 11.42 15.67 3.44
CA LEU A 14 12.25 15.32 2.28
C LEU A 14 12.06 16.27 1.09
N ASN A 15 11.17 17.27 1.20
CA ASN A 15 10.83 18.21 0.13
C ASN A 15 10.29 17.51 -1.14
N LEU A 16 9.44 16.50 -0.93
CA LEU A 16 8.73 15.74 -1.96
C LEU A 16 7.27 16.22 -2.06
N ASN A 17 6.51 15.64 -3.00
CA ASN A 17 5.11 15.99 -3.21
C ASN A 17 4.22 15.42 -2.10
N GLU A 18 3.80 16.28 -1.16
CA GLU A 18 2.95 15.89 -0.03
C GLU A 18 1.59 15.37 -0.46
N ASP A 19 0.98 15.97 -1.49
CA ASP A 19 -0.36 15.61 -1.94
C ASP A 19 -0.36 14.27 -2.67
N LEU A 20 0.69 13.96 -3.42
CA LEU A 20 0.86 12.64 -4.04
C LEU A 20 1.06 11.56 -2.98
N SER A 21 1.95 11.80 -1.98
CA SER A 21 2.18 10.85 -0.89
C SER A 21 0.91 10.59 -0.07
N GLU A 22 0.12 11.63 0.23
CA GLU A 22 -1.17 11.48 0.90
C GLU A 22 -2.16 10.68 0.07
N THR A 23 -2.29 11.00 -1.23
CA THR A 23 -3.21 10.32 -2.13
C THR A 23 -2.91 8.83 -2.22
N LEU A 24 -1.65 8.47 -2.37
CA LEU A 24 -1.19 7.08 -2.40
C LEU A 24 -1.52 6.36 -1.09
N SER A 25 -1.22 6.99 0.05
CA SER A 25 -1.50 6.45 1.38
C SER A 25 -3.00 6.29 1.68
N LEU A 26 -3.87 7.07 1.05
CA LEU A 26 -5.32 6.93 1.22
C LEU A 26 -5.92 5.85 0.33
N ALA A 27 -5.25 5.52 -0.79
CA ALA A 27 -5.84 4.68 -1.82
C ALA A 27 -5.20 3.28 -1.94
N HIS A 28 -4.00 3.03 -1.37
CA HIS A 28 -3.26 1.79 -1.58
C HIS A 28 -4.06 0.52 -1.23
N ASP A 29 -4.86 0.56 -0.18
CA ASP A 29 -5.59 -0.58 0.37
C ASP A 29 -7.05 -0.72 -0.12
N LEU A 30 -7.51 0.10 -1.07
CA LEU A 30 -8.90 0.06 -1.54
C LEU A 30 -9.30 -1.31 -2.10
N GLY A 31 -8.35 -2.07 -2.63
CA GLY A 31 -8.57 -3.41 -3.19
C GLY A 31 -8.36 -4.56 -2.20
N HIS A 32 -8.03 -4.26 -0.95
CA HIS A 32 -7.70 -5.30 0.02
C HIS A 32 -8.90 -6.20 0.37
N THR A 33 -8.65 -7.50 0.56
CA THR A 33 -9.67 -8.48 0.92
C THR A 33 -10.01 -8.41 2.40
N PRO A 34 -11.22 -8.89 2.81
CA PRO A 34 -11.48 -9.20 4.21
C PRO A 34 -10.45 -10.21 4.75
N PHE A 35 -10.07 -10.05 6.01
CA PHE A 35 -9.06 -10.87 6.70
C PHE A 35 -7.61 -10.69 6.23
N GLY A 36 -7.30 -9.54 5.63
CA GLY A 36 -5.94 -9.18 5.25
C GLY A 36 -5.30 -10.17 4.27
N HIS A 37 -4.00 -10.37 4.37
CA HIS A 37 -3.23 -11.26 3.49
C HIS A 37 -3.72 -12.72 3.50
N ALA A 38 -4.22 -13.24 4.65
CA ALA A 38 -4.80 -14.59 4.69
C ALA A 38 -6.05 -14.72 3.82
N GLY A 39 -6.86 -13.66 3.75
CA GLY A 39 -8.01 -13.59 2.84
C GLY A 39 -7.58 -13.47 1.39
N GLU A 40 -6.52 -12.72 1.12
CA GLU A 40 -5.95 -12.58 -0.21
C GLU A 40 -5.40 -13.90 -0.73
N ASP A 41 -4.59 -14.61 0.06
CA ASP A 41 -4.04 -15.92 -0.29
C ASP A 41 -5.16 -16.90 -0.64
N SER A 42 -6.21 -16.99 0.19
CA SER A 42 -7.35 -17.86 -0.04
C SER A 42 -8.12 -17.50 -1.31
N LEU A 43 -8.30 -16.19 -1.56
CA LEU A 43 -8.97 -15.73 -2.77
C LEU A 43 -8.11 -15.97 -4.01
N ASN A 44 -6.80 -15.77 -3.93
CA ASN A 44 -5.87 -16.05 -5.01
C ASN A 44 -5.88 -17.52 -5.40
N GLU A 45 -5.87 -18.45 -4.43
CA GLU A 45 -6.03 -19.90 -4.69
C GLU A 45 -7.36 -20.20 -5.40
N CYS A 46 -8.48 -19.64 -4.93
CA CYS A 46 -9.79 -19.84 -5.54
C CYS A 46 -9.89 -19.28 -6.97
N MET A 47 -9.10 -18.27 -7.28
CA MET A 47 -9.09 -17.58 -8.57
C MET A 47 -7.97 -18.06 -9.51
N GLU A 48 -7.21 -19.09 -9.15
CA GLU A 48 -6.07 -19.58 -9.93
C GLU A 48 -6.42 -19.88 -11.40
N GLU A 49 -7.57 -20.52 -11.66
CA GLU A 49 -8.05 -20.79 -13.03
C GLU A 49 -8.42 -19.52 -13.82
N TYR A 50 -8.59 -18.38 -13.13
CA TYR A 50 -8.99 -17.08 -13.68
C TYR A 50 -7.86 -16.05 -13.64
N GLY A 51 -6.60 -16.50 -13.44
CA GLY A 51 -5.43 -15.61 -13.41
C GLY A 51 -5.00 -15.17 -12.00
N GLY A 52 -5.70 -15.59 -10.95
CA GLY A 52 -5.38 -15.25 -9.57
C GLY A 52 -6.03 -13.94 -9.08
N PHE A 53 -5.59 -13.49 -7.91
CA PHE A 53 -6.03 -12.25 -7.28
C PHE A 53 -4.82 -11.51 -6.70
N ASP A 54 -4.83 -10.18 -6.84
CA ASP A 54 -3.83 -9.27 -6.29
C ASP A 54 -4.54 -7.96 -5.86
N HIS A 55 -4.33 -7.54 -4.61
CA HIS A 55 -5.02 -6.37 -4.04
C HIS A 55 -4.62 -5.05 -4.70
N ASN A 56 -3.37 -4.89 -5.17
CA ASN A 56 -2.93 -3.68 -5.88
C ASN A 56 -3.63 -3.56 -7.22
N LEU A 57 -3.76 -4.68 -7.95
CA LEU A 57 -4.52 -4.71 -9.20
C LEU A 57 -6.00 -4.47 -8.98
N GLN A 58 -6.57 -4.99 -7.90
CA GLN A 58 -7.96 -4.70 -7.54
C GLN A 58 -8.14 -3.21 -7.16
N THR A 59 -7.18 -2.61 -6.46
CA THR A 59 -7.15 -1.17 -6.21
C THR A 59 -7.21 -0.37 -7.51
N LEU A 60 -6.36 -0.71 -8.49
CA LEU A 60 -6.39 -0.09 -9.81
C LEU A 60 -7.73 -0.28 -10.52
N ARG A 61 -8.29 -1.48 -10.46
CA ARG A 61 -9.60 -1.77 -11.05
C ARG A 61 -10.70 -0.88 -10.46
N ILE A 62 -10.68 -0.70 -9.14
CA ILE A 62 -11.61 0.17 -8.43
C ILE A 62 -11.45 1.61 -8.92
N VAL A 63 -10.27 2.19 -8.83
CA VAL A 63 -10.05 3.62 -9.14
C VAL A 63 -10.14 3.96 -10.62
N MET A 64 -9.86 3.01 -11.51
CA MET A 64 -9.90 3.23 -12.96
C MET A 64 -11.25 2.93 -13.60
N PHE A 65 -12.02 1.98 -13.07
CA PHE A 65 -13.19 1.46 -13.77
C PHE A 65 -14.46 1.37 -12.93
N LEU A 66 -14.38 1.00 -11.64
CA LEU A 66 -15.57 0.68 -10.85
C LEU A 66 -16.17 1.91 -10.15
N GLU A 67 -15.35 2.90 -9.80
CA GLU A 67 -15.82 4.16 -9.24
C GLU A 67 -16.61 4.97 -10.27
N ASN A 68 -17.87 5.22 -9.98
CA ASN A 68 -18.80 5.93 -10.88
C ASN A 68 -19.12 7.34 -10.37
N LYS A 69 -18.09 8.13 -10.09
CA LYS A 69 -18.25 9.50 -9.59
C LYS A 69 -18.59 10.52 -10.68
N TYR A 70 -18.13 10.29 -11.89
CA TYR A 70 -18.23 11.26 -12.99
C TYR A 70 -19.06 10.71 -14.15
N LEU A 71 -19.97 11.53 -14.70
CA LEU A 71 -20.84 11.12 -15.80
C LEU A 71 -20.12 10.97 -17.15
N LYS A 72 -18.96 11.59 -17.31
CA LYS A 72 -18.25 11.69 -18.60
C LYS A 72 -17.22 10.59 -18.81
N PHE A 73 -16.78 9.92 -17.78
CA PHE A 73 -15.76 8.86 -17.83
C PHE A 73 -15.89 7.91 -16.65
N SER A 74 -15.40 6.69 -16.81
CA SER A 74 -15.33 5.69 -15.74
C SER A 74 -14.15 6.00 -14.81
N GLY A 75 -14.26 5.58 -13.56
CA GLY A 75 -13.23 5.74 -12.56
C GLY A 75 -13.04 7.18 -12.07
N LEU A 76 -11.93 7.40 -11.37
CA LEU A 76 -11.60 8.66 -10.72
C LEU A 76 -10.75 9.59 -11.59
N ASN A 77 -10.24 9.13 -12.73
CA ASN A 77 -9.35 9.87 -13.64
C ASN A 77 -8.09 10.40 -12.91
N LEU A 78 -7.43 9.53 -12.18
CA LEU A 78 -6.21 9.85 -11.44
C LEU A 78 -5.02 10.08 -12.39
N SER A 79 -3.98 10.78 -11.88
CA SER A 79 -2.74 11.00 -12.63
C SER A 79 -1.97 9.68 -12.82
N ILE A 80 -1.08 9.66 -13.81
CA ILE A 80 -0.28 8.48 -14.10
C ILE A 80 0.68 8.14 -12.95
N GLU A 81 1.19 9.13 -12.23
CA GLU A 81 2.06 8.98 -11.07
C GLU A 81 1.31 8.30 -9.92
N THR A 82 0.04 8.65 -9.74
CA THR A 82 -0.81 7.99 -8.74
C THR A 82 -1.09 6.54 -9.13
N LEU A 83 -1.44 6.27 -10.38
CA LEU A 83 -1.70 4.90 -10.85
C LEU A 83 -0.44 4.03 -10.78
N GLU A 84 0.72 4.58 -11.15
CA GLU A 84 2.01 3.89 -11.03
C GLU A 84 2.34 3.58 -9.57
N GLY A 85 2.16 4.55 -8.68
CA GLY A 85 2.44 4.37 -7.25
C GLY A 85 1.55 3.34 -6.59
N LEU A 86 0.26 3.26 -6.97
CA LEU A 86 -0.66 2.24 -6.49
C LEU A 86 -0.30 0.85 -7.03
N LEU A 87 0.02 0.75 -8.32
CA LEU A 87 0.41 -0.51 -8.97
C LEU A 87 1.68 -1.11 -8.36
N LYS A 88 2.63 -0.25 -8.01
CA LYS A 88 3.95 -0.64 -7.51
C LYS A 88 4.10 -0.46 -6.00
N HIS A 89 3.00 -0.45 -5.26
CA HIS A 89 3.04 -0.23 -3.81
C HIS A 89 4.02 -1.19 -3.11
N ASN A 90 4.05 -2.45 -3.53
CA ASN A 90 4.92 -3.49 -2.99
C ASN A 90 6.23 -3.68 -3.80
N GLY A 91 6.55 -2.79 -4.73
CA GLY A 91 7.76 -2.86 -5.55
C GLY A 91 7.50 -2.97 -7.06
N PRO A 92 8.48 -3.41 -7.84
CA PRO A 92 8.33 -3.64 -9.28
C PRO A 92 7.23 -4.67 -9.58
N VAL A 93 6.60 -4.54 -10.76
CA VAL A 93 5.50 -5.43 -11.14
C VAL A 93 6.03 -6.82 -11.52
N GLU A 94 5.60 -7.84 -10.81
CA GLU A 94 6.04 -9.22 -11.04
C GLU A 94 5.21 -9.92 -12.14
N ASN A 95 3.89 -9.69 -12.18
CA ASN A 95 2.97 -10.36 -13.11
C ASN A 95 2.41 -9.38 -14.16
N LEU A 96 3.21 -9.11 -15.22
CA LEU A 96 2.79 -8.25 -16.31
C LEU A 96 1.60 -8.79 -17.10
N ALA A 97 1.39 -10.12 -17.16
CA ALA A 97 0.28 -10.72 -17.89
C ALA A 97 -1.07 -10.35 -17.24
N LEU A 98 -1.15 -10.40 -15.92
CA LEU A 98 -2.34 -10.01 -15.16
C LEU A 98 -2.62 -8.51 -15.28
N VAL A 99 -1.57 -7.69 -15.26
CA VAL A 99 -1.68 -6.23 -15.50
C VAL A 99 -2.19 -5.94 -16.91
N ASP A 100 -1.71 -6.67 -17.93
CA ASP A 100 -2.14 -6.47 -19.31
C ASP A 100 -3.60 -6.83 -19.53
N GLU A 101 -4.06 -7.91 -18.91
CA GLU A 101 -5.47 -8.30 -18.95
C GLU A 101 -6.39 -7.25 -18.34
N LEU A 102 -5.97 -6.66 -17.21
CA LEU A 102 -6.81 -5.76 -16.43
C LEU A 102 -6.84 -4.34 -17.00
N ILE A 103 -5.69 -3.76 -17.30
CA ILE A 103 -5.57 -2.34 -17.68
C ILE A 103 -4.98 -2.11 -19.08
N GLY A 104 -4.42 -3.14 -19.70
CA GLY A 104 -3.79 -3.06 -21.01
C GLY A 104 -2.42 -2.38 -20.93
N VAL A 105 -1.36 -3.15 -20.66
CA VAL A 105 0.05 -2.67 -20.53
C VAL A 105 0.46 -1.77 -21.69
N ASN A 106 0.01 -2.08 -22.92
CA ASN A 106 0.35 -1.29 -24.11
C ASN A 106 -0.10 0.18 -24.03
N LYS A 107 -1.14 0.51 -23.26
CA LYS A 107 -1.59 1.89 -23.06
C LYS A 107 -0.61 2.70 -22.21
N PHE A 108 0.11 2.04 -21.31
CA PHE A 108 1.00 2.66 -20.33
C PHE A 108 2.48 2.42 -20.60
N LYS A 109 2.84 1.59 -21.61
CA LYS A 109 4.20 1.15 -21.92
C LYS A 109 5.22 2.29 -22.10
N ASN A 110 4.77 3.46 -22.54
CA ASN A 110 5.61 4.64 -22.70
C ASN A 110 5.55 5.61 -21.52
N MET A 111 4.73 5.32 -20.53
CA MET A 111 4.47 6.18 -19.37
C MET A 111 4.96 5.57 -18.06
N ILE A 112 4.92 4.23 -17.94
CA ILE A 112 5.32 3.47 -16.76
C ILE A 112 6.41 2.47 -17.16
N ASP A 113 7.53 2.48 -16.48
CA ASP A 113 8.53 1.41 -16.55
C ASP A 113 8.20 0.37 -15.45
N PHE A 114 7.60 -0.73 -15.83
CA PHE A 114 7.11 -1.76 -14.90
C PHE A 114 8.21 -2.50 -14.14
N ASN A 115 9.47 -2.42 -14.59
CA ASN A 115 10.60 -3.13 -13.98
C ASN A 115 11.33 -2.30 -12.91
N THR A 116 11.00 -1.02 -12.77
CA THR A 116 11.64 -0.12 -11.80
C THR A 116 10.81 -0.03 -10.52
N TYR A 117 11.47 0.38 -9.43
CA TYR A 117 10.79 0.79 -8.21
C TYR A 117 9.91 2.02 -8.47
N PRO A 118 8.87 2.22 -7.64
CA PRO A 118 7.99 3.39 -7.76
C PRO A 118 8.71 4.70 -7.37
N SER A 119 8.01 5.82 -7.55
CA SER A 119 8.48 7.13 -7.10
C SER A 119 8.78 7.14 -5.59
N LEU A 120 9.58 8.13 -5.15
CA LEU A 120 9.89 8.29 -3.73
C LEU A 120 8.64 8.53 -2.89
N GLU A 121 7.65 9.23 -3.41
CA GLU A 121 6.35 9.45 -2.76
C GLU A 121 5.61 8.14 -2.50
N ALA A 122 5.64 7.22 -3.45
CA ALA A 122 5.03 5.91 -3.27
C ALA A 122 5.82 5.02 -2.28
N GLN A 123 7.14 5.09 -2.31
CA GLN A 123 7.98 4.41 -1.31
C GLN A 123 7.74 4.96 0.10
N ILE A 124 7.55 6.27 0.25
CA ILE A 124 7.17 6.90 1.53
C ILE A 124 5.81 6.39 1.98
N SER A 125 4.84 6.26 1.07
CA SER A 125 3.52 5.71 1.40
C SER A 125 3.65 4.29 1.98
N ALA A 126 4.44 3.41 1.36
CA ALA A 126 4.69 2.06 1.83
C ALA A 126 5.37 2.03 3.20
N ILE A 127 6.44 2.80 3.39
CA ILE A 127 7.13 2.90 4.70
C ILE A 127 6.19 3.46 5.79
N SER A 128 5.31 4.40 5.43
CA SER A 128 4.37 4.99 6.38
C SER A 128 3.30 4.00 6.81
N ASP A 129 2.91 3.09 5.93
CA ASP A 129 2.03 1.98 6.24
C ASP A 129 2.69 1.00 7.22
N ASP A 130 3.92 0.58 6.95
CA ASP A 130 4.71 -0.23 7.87
C ASP A 130 4.85 0.40 9.27
N ILE A 131 5.09 1.71 9.33
CA ILE A 131 5.20 2.43 10.61
C ILE A 131 3.87 2.40 11.37
N ALA A 132 2.75 2.69 10.69
CA ALA A 132 1.43 2.67 11.31
C ALA A 132 1.07 1.27 11.80
N TYR A 133 1.28 0.25 10.95
CA TYR A 133 1.03 -1.14 11.28
C TYR A 133 1.83 -1.60 12.51
N ASN A 134 3.14 -1.38 12.50
CA ASN A 134 4.00 -1.75 13.62
C ASN A 134 3.60 -1.04 14.93
N ASN A 135 3.19 0.23 14.87
CA ASN A 135 2.70 0.95 16.05
C ASN A 135 1.43 0.32 16.63
N HIS A 136 0.49 -0.07 15.78
CA HIS A 136 -0.72 -0.76 16.21
C HIS A 136 -0.42 -2.14 16.79
N ASP A 137 0.46 -2.92 16.17
CA ASP A 137 0.87 -4.23 16.68
C ASP A 137 1.54 -4.13 18.06
N ILE A 138 2.41 -3.13 18.25
CA ILE A 138 3.02 -2.87 19.55
C ILE A 138 1.95 -2.52 20.59
N GLN A 139 1.02 -1.63 20.23
CA GLN A 139 -0.07 -1.23 21.13
C GLN A 139 -0.95 -2.43 21.51
N ASP A 140 -1.30 -3.26 20.53
CA ASP A 140 -2.11 -4.45 20.73
C ASP A 140 -1.37 -5.50 21.58
N GLY A 141 -0.08 -5.69 21.37
CA GLY A 141 0.76 -6.56 22.19
C GLY A 141 0.81 -6.12 23.66
N ILE A 142 0.90 -4.80 23.90
CA ILE A 142 0.84 -4.24 25.26
C ILE A 142 -0.55 -4.46 25.87
N ASN A 143 -1.62 -4.15 25.13
CA ASN A 143 -3.00 -4.32 25.58
C ASN A 143 -3.33 -5.79 25.89
N ALA A 144 -2.78 -6.71 25.13
CA ALA A 144 -2.89 -8.16 25.34
C ALA A 144 -1.99 -8.71 26.46
N ASN A 145 -1.17 -7.87 27.10
CA ASN A 145 -0.15 -8.24 28.09
C ASN A 145 0.88 -9.28 27.58
N LEU A 146 1.18 -9.26 26.27
CA LEU A 146 2.22 -10.13 25.69
C LEU A 146 3.62 -9.64 26.06
N PHE A 147 3.79 -8.33 26.22
CA PHE A 147 5.03 -7.70 26.70
C PHE A 147 4.72 -6.37 27.39
N ARG A 148 5.69 -5.85 28.15
CA ARG A 148 5.59 -4.57 28.84
C ARG A 148 6.33 -3.47 28.12
N PHE A 149 5.85 -2.24 28.24
CA PHE A 149 6.43 -1.06 27.57
C PHE A 149 7.91 -0.85 27.93
N CYS A 150 8.32 -1.18 29.16
CA CYS A 150 9.72 -1.06 29.59
C CYS A 150 10.69 -1.93 28.77
N LEU A 151 10.27 -3.07 28.24
CA LEU A 151 11.11 -3.92 27.39
C LEU A 151 11.46 -3.28 26.05
N LEU A 152 10.68 -2.29 25.60
CA LEU A 152 10.93 -1.56 24.35
C LEU A 152 11.98 -0.45 24.50
N TYR A 153 12.23 0.00 25.73
CA TYR A 153 13.16 1.11 26.02
C TYR A 153 14.53 0.65 26.53
N THR A 154 14.67 -0.61 26.92
CA THR A 154 15.93 -1.12 27.45
C THR A 154 16.76 -1.74 26.32
N SER A 155 17.78 -1.02 25.87
CA SER A 155 18.81 -1.57 24.99
C SER A 155 19.80 -2.48 25.73
N ASP A 156 19.70 -2.55 27.06
CA ASP A 156 20.61 -3.32 27.93
C ASP A 156 19.80 -4.08 28.97
N ALA A 157 19.37 -5.30 28.60
CA ALA A 157 18.56 -6.18 29.45
C ALA A 157 19.29 -6.67 30.72
N ALA A 158 20.54 -6.24 30.94
CA ALA A 158 21.36 -6.67 32.07
C ALA A 158 21.16 -5.84 33.34
N ASP A 159 20.59 -4.62 33.25
CA ASP A 159 20.50 -3.70 34.41
C ASP A 159 19.09 -3.48 34.96
N ASP A 160 18.01 -4.08 34.36
CA ASP A 160 16.65 -3.82 34.77
C ASP A 160 16.04 -4.92 35.65
N GLN A 161 16.29 -4.82 36.94
CA GLN A 161 15.50 -5.55 37.97
C GLN A 161 14.19 -4.82 38.30
N ALA A 162 13.81 -3.76 37.57
CA ALA A 162 12.70 -2.86 37.91
C ALA A 162 11.48 -2.95 36.97
N CYS A 163 11.45 -3.88 36.03
CA CYS A 163 10.26 -4.09 35.17
C CYS A 163 9.40 -5.27 35.62
#